data_f3d512f8ff763149357984c460489efb
#
_entry.id   f3d512f8ff763149357984c460489efb
#
_cell.length_a   1.000
_cell.length_b   1.000
_cell.length_c   1.000
_cell.angle_alpha   90.00
_cell.angle_beta   90.00
_cell.angle_gamma   90.00
#
_symmetry.space_group_name_H-M   'P 1'
#
loop_
_entity.id
_entity.type
_entity.pdbx_description
1 polymer ?
#
loop_
_entity_poly.entity_id
_entity_poly.type
_entity_poly.pdbx_seq_one_letter_code
_entity_poly.pdbx_strand_id
1 'polypeptide(L)'
;ALSGAPFDVKFISFDDIKVDPKVLDSIDVLINVGDGDTAHTGGKVWEDPEISSAVKGFVHRGGGLIGVGEPGGHQYQGRYLQLAAPLGVEKETGFALNYDKYNWDEHRDHFILADCPDHDVDFGEGKKNIFALEGTEILIQRDKEVQLAAHEYGQGRGVYISGLPYSFVNNRVL
;
A
#
# COMPACT_ATOMS: atom_id res chain seq x y z
N ALA A 1 4.41 -2.28 -15.57
CA ALA A 1 3.48 -1.15 -15.45
C ALA A 1 4.22 0.18 -15.68
N LEU A 2 5.34 0.43 -15.02
CA LEU A 2 6.06 1.72 -15.10
C LEU A 2 6.91 1.91 -16.37
N SER A 3 7.10 0.87 -17.18
CA SER A 3 7.87 0.97 -18.42
C SER A 3 7.17 1.88 -19.44
N GLY A 4 7.83 2.96 -19.82
CA GLY A 4 7.29 3.96 -20.74
C GLY A 4 6.51 5.10 -20.07
N ALA A 5 6.33 5.06 -18.75
CA ALA A 5 5.83 6.19 -17.98
C ALA A 5 6.97 7.24 -17.76
N PRO A 6 6.64 8.51 -17.54
CA PRO A 6 7.64 9.57 -17.37
C PRO A 6 8.25 9.58 -15.95
N PHE A 7 8.63 8.40 -15.45
CA PHE A 7 9.23 8.22 -14.13
C PHE A 7 10.64 7.65 -14.21
N ASP A 8 11.53 8.16 -13.40
CA ASP A 8 12.84 7.56 -13.15
C ASP A 8 12.67 6.45 -12.09
N VAL A 9 12.84 5.19 -12.50
CA VAL A 9 12.65 4.04 -11.61
C VAL A 9 13.99 3.60 -11.05
N LYS A 10 14.10 3.58 -9.71
CA LYS A 10 15.25 3.10 -8.97
C LYS A 10 14.84 1.89 -8.12
N PHE A 11 15.64 0.83 -8.14
CA PHE A 11 15.49 -0.29 -7.21
C PHE A 11 16.31 -0.03 -5.96
N ILE A 12 15.68 -0.16 -4.81
CA ILE A 12 16.28 0.05 -3.49
C ILE A 12 16.06 -1.24 -2.69
N SER A 13 17.11 -1.80 -2.11
CA SER A 13 17.00 -2.94 -1.20
C SER A 13 16.72 -2.50 0.23
N PHE A 14 16.24 -3.42 1.05
CA PHE A 14 16.08 -3.17 2.48
C PHE A 14 17.43 -2.94 3.19
N ASP A 15 18.49 -3.57 2.67
CA ASP A 15 19.84 -3.34 3.18
C ASP A 15 20.33 -1.92 2.88
N ASP A 16 19.99 -1.35 1.73
CA ASP A 16 20.30 0.05 1.41
C ASP A 16 19.64 0.99 2.42
N ILE A 17 18.37 0.74 2.75
CA ILE A 17 17.62 1.54 3.73
C ILE A 17 18.23 1.40 5.13
N LYS A 18 18.68 0.19 5.48
CA LYS A 18 19.30 -0.07 6.79
C LYS A 18 20.67 0.58 6.93
N VAL A 19 21.47 0.57 5.88
CA VAL A 19 22.83 1.16 5.88
C VAL A 19 22.74 2.68 5.88
N ASP A 20 21.88 3.26 5.05
CA ASP A 20 21.66 4.70 4.98
C ASP A 20 20.18 5.02 4.68
N PRO A 21 19.38 5.32 5.70
CA PRO A 21 17.97 5.70 5.52
C PRO A 21 17.76 6.93 4.60
N LYS A 22 18.80 7.75 4.40
CA LYS A 22 18.74 8.91 3.50
C LYS A 22 18.63 8.53 2.01
N VAL A 23 18.81 7.25 1.67
CA VAL A 23 18.51 6.76 0.31
C VAL A 23 17.09 7.11 -0.08
N LEU A 24 16.15 7.15 0.88
CA LEU A 24 14.76 7.55 0.68
C LEU A 24 14.57 9.04 0.38
N ASP A 25 15.51 9.90 0.77
CA ASP A 25 15.42 11.35 0.50
C ASP A 25 15.64 11.67 -1.00
N SER A 26 16.09 10.70 -1.78
CA SER A 26 16.35 10.83 -3.23
C SER A 26 15.18 10.36 -4.10
N ILE A 27 14.06 10.00 -3.52
CA ILE A 27 12.87 9.52 -4.23
C ILE A 27 11.63 10.28 -3.78
N ASP A 28 10.63 10.35 -4.65
CA ASP A 28 9.35 10.98 -4.34
C ASP A 28 8.33 9.93 -3.86
N VAL A 29 8.38 8.73 -4.46
CA VAL A 29 7.43 7.65 -4.17
C VAL A 29 8.18 6.33 -3.98
N LEU A 30 7.86 5.64 -2.89
CA LEU A 30 8.30 4.27 -2.63
C LEU A 30 7.18 3.29 -2.99
N ILE A 31 7.52 2.21 -3.70
CA ILE A 31 6.56 1.16 -4.04
C ILE A 31 7.00 -0.16 -3.40
N ASN A 32 6.13 -0.75 -2.59
CA ASN A 32 6.32 -2.09 -2.02
C ASN A 32 5.23 -3.03 -2.54
N VAL A 33 5.63 -4.08 -3.23
CA VAL A 33 4.70 -4.94 -3.95
C VAL A 33 4.95 -6.43 -3.70
N GLY A 34 3.90 -7.22 -3.72
CA GLY A 34 3.95 -8.68 -3.71
C GLY A 34 3.13 -9.31 -2.59
N ASP A 35 3.28 -10.62 -2.46
CA ASP A 35 2.66 -11.39 -1.38
C ASP A 35 3.44 -11.23 -0.07
N GLY A 36 2.73 -11.33 1.04
CA GLY A 36 3.33 -11.29 2.37
C GLY A 36 4.38 -12.39 2.59
N ASP A 37 5.27 -12.14 3.51
CA ASP A 37 6.36 -13.05 3.87
C ASP A 37 7.27 -13.48 2.71
N THR A 38 7.38 -12.65 1.67
CA THR A 38 8.28 -12.89 0.54
C THR A 38 9.47 -11.92 0.55
N ALA A 39 10.52 -12.25 -0.21
CA ALA A 39 11.66 -11.37 -0.41
C ALA A 39 11.26 -10.03 -1.07
N HIS A 40 10.19 -10.01 -1.85
CA HIS A 40 9.71 -8.81 -2.54
C HIS A 40 9.05 -7.81 -1.59
N THR A 41 8.26 -8.30 -0.64
CA THR A 41 7.62 -7.46 0.37
C THR A 41 8.49 -7.22 1.59
N GLY A 42 9.57 -7.98 1.76
CA GLY A 42 10.53 -7.87 2.84
C GLY A 42 10.43 -8.97 3.89
N GLY A 43 9.28 -9.59 4.08
CA GLY A 43 9.08 -10.66 5.04
C GLY A 43 9.65 -10.31 6.42
N LYS A 44 10.51 -11.18 6.95
CA LYS A 44 11.12 -11.04 8.28
C LYS A 44 11.93 -9.75 8.51
N VAL A 45 12.32 -9.03 7.45
CA VAL A 45 13.04 -7.76 7.57
C VAL A 45 12.22 -6.71 8.34
N TRP A 46 10.90 -6.85 8.36
CA TRP A 46 9.98 -5.96 9.07
C TRP A 46 9.98 -6.12 10.60
N GLU A 47 10.69 -7.11 11.14
CA GLU A 47 11.02 -7.17 12.56
C GLU A 47 12.07 -6.11 12.95
N ASP A 48 12.78 -5.55 11.97
CA ASP A 48 13.75 -4.49 12.20
C ASP A 48 13.05 -3.11 12.34
N PRO A 49 13.09 -2.52 13.54
CA PRO A 49 12.41 -1.24 13.76
C PRO A 49 13.07 -0.06 13.03
N GLU A 50 14.34 -0.16 12.64
CA GLU A 50 15.05 0.90 11.93
C GLU A 50 14.48 1.03 10.51
N ILE A 51 14.27 -0.09 9.81
CA ILE A 51 13.69 -0.11 8.46
C ILE A 51 12.25 0.39 8.49
N SER A 52 11.43 -0.16 9.39
CA SER A 52 10.02 0.25 9.48
C SER A 52 9.86 1.72 9.85
N SER A 53 10.73 2.23 10.73
CA SER A 53 10.72 3.65 11.11
C SER A 53 11.22 4.55 9.98
N ALA A 54 12.23 4.12 9.22
CA ALA A 54 12.74 4.87 8.08
C ALA A 54 11.66 5.07 7.01
N VAL A 55 10.95 3.99 6.63
CA VAL A 55 9.86 4.06 5.64
C VAL A 55 8.70 4.92 6.14
N LYS A 56 8.24 4.68 7.38
CA LYS A 56 7.17 5.50 7.98
C LYS A 56 7.58 6.97 8.09
N GLY A 57 8.82 7.23 8.51
CA GLY A 57 9.38 8.57 8.59
C GLY A 57 9.47 9.28 7.24
N PHE A 58 9.83 8.56 6.18
CA PHE A 58 9.83 9.07 4.81
C PHE A 58 8.43 9.56 4.41
N VAL A 59 7.40 8.72 4.57
CA VAL A 59 6.03 9.12 4.25
C VAL A 59 5.58 10.29 5.12
N HIS A 60 5.85 10.24 6.44
CA HIS A 60 5.44 11.29 7.36
C HIS A 60 6.03 12.68 6.98
N ARG A 61 7.22 12.72 6.37
CA ARG A 61 7.88 13.96 5.90
C ARG A 61 7.40 14.43 4.54
N GLY A 62 6.46 13.74 3.88
CA GLY A 62 5.89 14.16 2.60
C GLY A 62 6.11 13.20 1.43
N GLY A 63 6.80 12.07 1.65
CA GLY A 63 6.96 11.04 0.63
C GLY A 63 5.65 10.32 0.31
N GLY A 64 5.55 9.76 -0.89
CA GLY A 64 4.46 8.88 -1.30
C GLY A 64 4.80 7.41 -1.06
N LEU A 65 3.81 6.62 -0.67
CA LEU A 65 3.94 5.16 -0.54
C LEU A 65 2.82 4.47 -1.33
N ILE A 66 3.20 3.60 -2.27
CA ILE A 66 2.25 2.71 -2.93
C ILE A 66 2.50 1.28 -2.44
N GLY A 67 1.49 0.68 -1.83
CA GLY A 67 1.51 -0.71 -1.40
C GLY A 67 0.60 -1.58 -2.26
N VAL A 68 1.13 -2.64 -2.87
CA VAL A 68 0.35 -3.54 -3.72
C VAL A 68 0.40 -4.96 -3.18
N GLY A 69 -0.75 -5.58 -3.02
CA GLY A 69 -0.88 -6.93 -2.48
C GLY A 69 -0.85 -6.95 -0.96
N GLU A 70 0.23 -7.44 -0.38
CA GLU A 70 0.45 -7.47 1.08
C GLU A 70 1.73 -6.71 1.45
N PRO A 71 1.75 -5.38 1.25
CA PRO A 71 2.94 -4.55 1.45
C PRO A 71 3.39 -4.57 2.92
N GLY A 72 4.66 -4.89 3.12
CA GLY A 72 5.19 -5.08 4.47
C GLY A 72 4.55 -6.24 5.22
N GLY A 73 3.97 -7.22 4.50
CA GLY A 73 3.27 -8.36 5.08
C GLY A 73 4.21 -9.30 5.82
N HIS A 74 4.12 -9.32 7.12
CA HIS A 74 4.81 -10.22 8.04
C HIS A 74 4.16 -10.15 9.42
N GLN A 75 3.76 -11.29 9.98
CA GLN A 75 3.14 -11.32 11.30
C GLN A 75 4.15 -10.97 12.38
N TYR A 76 4.07 -9.75 12.90
CA TYR A 76 4.97 -9.27 13.95
C TYR A 76 4.25 -8.29 14.89
N GLN A 77 4.46 -8.44 16.20
CA GLN A 77 3.90 -7.57 17.26
C GLN A 77 2.38 -7.30 17.13
N GLY A 78 1.61 -8.35 16.80
CA GLY A 78 0.14 -8.27 16.69
C GLY A 78 -0.37 -7.59 15.43
N ARG A 79 0.49 -7.28 14.46
CA ARG A 79 0.13 -6.72 13.16
C ARG A 79 0.62 -7.62 12.04
N TYR A 80 -0.12 -7.61 10.92
CA TYR A 80 0.32 -8.32 9.73
C TYR A 80 0.93 -7.37 8.71
N LEU A 81 0.28 -6.25 8.38
CA LEU A 81 0.86 -5.24 7.50
C LEU A 81 1.71 -4.26 8.32
N GLN A 82 3.03 -4.40 8.23
CA GLN A 82 3.95 -3.55 8.99
C GLN A 82 3.96 -2.09 8.49
N LEU A 83 3.46 -1.86 7.27
CA LEU A 83 3.21 -0.55 6.67
C LEU A 83 1.74 -0.09 6.80
N ALA A 84 0.95 -0.71 7.69
CA ALA A 84 -0.46 -0.38 7.88
C ALA A 84 -0.69 1.11 8.15
N ALA A 85 0.11 1.72 9.04
CA ALA A 85 -0.08 3.11 9.43
C ALA A 85 0.00 4.10 8.25
N PRO A 86 1.04 4.09 7.39
CA PRO A 86 1.07 5.00 6.24
C PRO A 86 0.14 4.59 5.09
N LEU A 87 -0.29 3.32 5.00
CA LEU A 87 -1.21 2.86 3.96
C LEU A 87 -2.68 2.97 4.33
N GLY A 88 -2.98 3.17 5.62
CA GLY A 88 -4.35 3.26 6.12
C GLY A 88 -5.13 1.94 6.09
N VAL A 89 -4.46 0.81 5.92
CA VAL A 89 -5.11 -0.51 5.88
C VAL A 89 -4.37 -1.52 6.72
N GLU A 90 -5.10 -2.54 7.22
CA GLU A 90 -4.53 -3.68 7.93
C GLU A 90 -5.20 -4.96 7.46
N LYS A 91 -4.56 -6.09 7.67
CA LYS A 91 -5.11 -7.42 7.38
C LYS A 91 -5.59 -8.10 8.65
N GLU A 92 -6.83 -8.56 8.65
CA GLU A 92 -7.35 -9.42 9.70
C GLU A 92 -6.81 -10.84 9.54
N THR A 93 -6.10 -11.31 10.54
CA THR A 93 -5.51 -12.67 10.57
C THR A 93 -6.27 -13.62 11.50
N GLY A 94 -7.37 -13.16 12.10
CA GLY A 94 -8.24 -13.97 12.95
C GLY A 94 -9.15 -14.93 12.17
N PHE A 95 -10.09 -15.55 12.88
CA PHE A 95 -11.00 -16.54 12.29
C PHE A 95 -12.12 -15.93 11.46
N ALA A 96 -12.50 -14.69 11.73
CA ALA A 96 -13.56 -14.00 11.00
C ALA A 96 -13.42 -12.50 11.13
N LEU A 97 -13.54 -11.82 10.00
CA LEU A 97 -13.68 -10.38 9.93
C LEU A 97 -15.09 -9.99 10.39
N ASN A 98 -15.19 -9.08 11.34
CA ASN A 98 -16.48 -8.51 11.73
C ASN A 98 -16.77 -7.25 10.90
N TYR A 99 -17.46 -7.44 9.79
CA TYR A 99 -17.75 -6.39 8.82
C TYR A 99 -18.62 -5.24 9.38
N ASP A 100 -19.35 -5.45 10.46
CA ASP A 100 -20.19 -4.41 11.06
C ASP A 100 -19.41 -3.30 11.78
N LYS A 101 -18.09 -3.49 11.94
CA LYS A 101 -17.21 -2.54 12.62
C LYS A 101 -16.62 -1.48 11.70
N TYR A 102 -16.69 -1.65 10.39
CA TYR A 102 -15.94 -0.87 9.44
C TYR A 102 -16.82 0.05 8.61
N ASN A 103 -16.27 1.21 8.25
CA ASN A 103 -16.90 2.09 7.29
C ASN A 103 -16.71 1.52 5.88
N TRP A 104 -17.78 1.55 5.09
CA TRP A 104 -17.83 1.01 3.74
C TRP A 104 -18.18 2.06 2.69
N ASP A 105 -18.17 3.33 3.06
CA ASP A 105 -18.44 4.42 2.12
C ASP A 105 -17.28 4.53 1.12
N GLU A 106 -17.61 4.49 -0.17
CA GLU A 106 -16.66 4.62 -1.26
C GLU A 106 -16.57 6.07 -1.75
N HIS A 107 -15.36 6.54 -1.95
CA HIS A 107 -15.03 7.87 -2.51
C HIS A 107 -14.63 7.74 -3.98
N ARG A 108 -15.57 7.35 -4.85
CA ARG A 108 -15.34 7.07 -6.28
C ARG A 108 -15.07 8.31 -7.13
N ASP A 109 -15.27 9.48 -6.59
CA ASP A 109 -14.95 10.77 -7.21
C ASP A 109 -13.52 11.26 -6.93
N HIS A 110 -12.72 10.44 -6.24
CA HIS A 110 -11.34 10.77 -5.92
C HIS A 110 -10.47 10.87 -7.19
N PHE A 111 -9.52 11.83 -7.20
CA PHE A 111 -8.69 12.13 -8.39
C PHE A 111 -7.90 10.93 -8.91
N ILE A 112 -7.50 9.97 -8.07
CA ILE A 112 -6.83 8.72 -8.49
C ILE A 112 -7.65 7.95 -9.52
N LEU A 113 -8.97 8.08 -9.48
CA LEU A 113 -9.90 7.40 -10.39
C LEU A 113 -10.32 8.27 -11.58
N ALA A 114 -9.88 9.54 -11.64
CA ALA A 114 -10.35 10.49 -12.65
C ALA A 114 -10.07 10.04 -14.09
N ASP A 115 -8.94 9.36 -14.31
CA ASP A 115 -8.53 8.84 -15.62
C ASP A 115 -8.92 7.36 -15.84
N CYS A 116 -9.63 6.75 -14.90
CA CYS A 116 -10.07 5.36 -15.02
C CYS A 116 -11.51 5.33 -15.56
N PRO A 117 -11.73 4.94 -16.83
CA PRO A 117 -13.07 4.83 -17.40
C PRO A 117 -13.92 3.87 -16.55
N ASP A 118 -15.11 4.34 -16.13
CA ASP A 118 -16.08 3.56 -15.36
C ASP A 118 -15.52 2.91 -14.08
N HIS A 119 -14.34 3.37 -13.63
CA HIS A 119 -13.60 2.80 -12.49
C HIS A 119 -13.33 1.29 -12.61
N ASP A 120 -13.13 0.82 -13.84
CA ASP A 120 -12.93 -0.59 -14.17
C ASP A 120 -11.46 -1.01 -13.93
N VAL A 121 -11.02 -0.87 -12.68
CA VAL A 121 -9.70 -1.34 -12.25
C VAL A 121 -9.75 -2.83 -12.02
N ASP A 122 -8.85 -3.58 -12.67
CA ASP A 122 -8.70 -5.01 -12.45
C ASP A 122 -7.73 -5.27 -11.29
N PHE A 123 -8.23 -5.79 -10.20
CA PHE A 123 -7.42 -6.20 -9.04
C PHE A 123 -7.00 -7.67 -9.10
N GLY A 124 -7.37 -8.41 -10.16
CA GLY A 124 -7.23 -9.87 -10.21
C GLY A 124 -8.08 -10.52 -9.11
N GLU A 125 -7.50 -11.48 -8.41
CA GLU A 125 -8.15 -12.07 -7.24
C GLU A 125 -8.20 -11.12 -6.04
N GLY A 126 -7.29 -10.13 -6.01
CA GLY A 126 -7.12 -9.23 -4.90
C GLY A 126 -6.61 -9.93 -3.62
N LYS A 127 -6.58 -9.19 -2.52
CA LYS A 127 -6.26 -9.74 -1.20
C LYS A 127 -7.49 -9.71 -0.30
N LYS A 128 -7.65 -10.75 0.51
CA LYS A 128 -8.79 -10.91 1.42
C LYS A 128 -8.46 -10.43 2.82
N ASN A 129 -9.53 -10.15 3.57
CA ASN A 129 -9.47 -9.73 4.97
C ASN A 129 -8.71 -8.39 5.17
N ILE A 130 -8.71 -7.54 4.16
CA ILE A 130 -8.15 -6.20 4.24
C ILE A 130 -9.24 -5.22 4.67
N PHE A 131 -8.97 -4.46 5.72
CA PHE A 131 -9.88 -3.43 6.22
C PHE A 131 -9.18 -2.08 6.36
N ALA A 132 -9.98 -1.01 6.23
CA ALA A 132 -9.49 0.35 6.36
C ALA A 132 -9.33 0.74 7.84
N LEU A 133 -8.27 1.48 8.13
CA LEU A 133 -8.07 2.15 9.41
C LEU A 133 -8.81 3.50 9.43
N GLU A 134 -8.97 4.09 10.61
CA GLU A 134 -9.59 5.39 10.77
C GLU A 134 -8.87 6.47 9.92
N GLY A 135 -9.64 7.33 9.27
CA GLY A 135 -9.14 8.39 8.41
C GLY A 135 -8.71 7.94 7.01
N THR A 136 -8.98 6.69 6.64
CA THR A 136 -8.69 6.17 5.30
C THR A 136 -9.87 6.37 4.36
N GLU A 137 -9.61 6.87 3.16
CA GLU A 137 -10.59 6.96 2.09
C GLU A 137 -10.59 5.67 1.28
N ILE A 138 -11.70 4.92 1.33
CA ILE A 138 -11.91 3.72 0.50
C ILE A 138 -12.38 4.20 -0.87
N LEU A 139 -11.60 3.92 -1.90
CA LEU A 139 -11.92 4.32 -3.28
C LEU A 139 -12.69 3.24 -4.01
N ILE A 140 -12.30 1.99 -3.84
CA ILE A 140 -12.98 0.81 -4.40
C ILE A 140 -12.94 -0.32 -3.37
N GLN A 141 -14.09 -0.98 -3.22
CA GLN A 141 -14.22 -2.23 -2.46
C GLN A 141 -14.92 -3.31 -3.30
N ARG A 142 -14.70 -4.56 -2.96
CA ARG A 142 -15.39 -5.72 -3.53
C ARG A 142 -15.70 -6.71 -2.41
N ASP A 143 -16.96 -7.13 -2.30
CA ASP A 143 -17.38 -8.09 -1.26
C ASP A 143 -16.98 -7.67 0.18
N LYS A 144 -17.04 -6.35 0.45
CA LYS A 144 -16.61 -5.74 1.71
C LYS A 144 -15.10 -5.82 1.99
N GLU A 145 -14.29 -6.12 0.98
CA GLU A 145 -12.83 -6.10 1.05
C GLU A 145 -12.31 -4.82 0.40
N VAL A 146 -11.41 -4.14 1.05
CA VAL A 146 -10.77 -2.94 0.49
C VAL A 146 -9.87 -3.34 -0.68
N GLN A 147 -10.16 -2.80 -1.86
CA GLN A 147 -9.37 -3.07 -3.07
C GLN A 147 -8.43 -1.90 -3.41
N LEU A 148 -8.90 -0.69 -3.22
CA LEU A 148 -8.13 0.54 -3.43
C LEU A 148 -8.47 1.53 -2.32
N ALA A 149 -7.46 2.08 -1.69
CA ALA A 149 -7.63 3.08 -0.65
C ALA A 149 -6.51 4.13 -0.67
N ALA A 150 -6.82 5.33 -0.21
CA ALA A 150 -5.87 6.42 -0.02
C ALA A 150 -5.88 6.87 1.45
N HIS A 151 -4.71 7.23 1.96
CA HIS A 151 -4.55 7.63 3.36
C HIS A 151 -3.53 8.75 3.51
N GLU A 152 -3.87 9.77 4.27
CA GLU A 152 -2.93 10.82 4.66
C GLU A 152 -2.11 10.39 5.88
N TYR A 153 -0.79 10.53 5.80
CA TYR A 153 0.11 10.19 6.90
C TYR A 153 1.17 11.26 7.10
N GLY A 154 0.99 12.09 8.10
CA GLY A 154 1.83 13.27 8.31
C GLY A 154 1.66 14.29 7.17
N GLN A 155 2.73 14.56 6.44
CA GLN A 155 2.70 15.43 5.24
C GLN A 155 2.63 14.63 3.93
N GLY A 156 2.77 13.31 4.00
CA GLY A 156 2.75 12.41 2.85
C GLY A 156 1.46 11.61 2.74
N ARG A 157 1.47 10.67 1.83
CA ARG A 157 0.28 9.87 1.49
C ARG A 157 0.65 8.43 1.18
N GLY A 158 -0.23 7.52 1.56
CA GLY A 158 -0.20 6.13 1.17
C GLY A 158 -1.35 5.78 0.25
N VAL A 159 -1.09 4.90 -0.71
CA VAL A 159 -2.11 4.27 -1.56
C VAL A 159 -1.97 2.78 -1.43
N TYR A 160 -3.05 2.12 -1.04
CA TYR A 160 -3.14 0.67 -1.01
C TYR A 160 -3.87 0.15 -2.24
N ILE A 161 -3.34 -0.89 -2.88
CA ILE A 161 -3.93 -1.57 -4.03
C ILE A 161 -3.88 -3.07 -3.77
N SER A 162 -5.04 -3.73 -3.74
CA SER A 162 -5.16 -5.15 -3.38
C SER A 162 -4.49 -6.11 -4.38
N GLY A 163 -4.40 -5.70 -5.62
CA GLY A 163 -3.69 -6.39 -6.69
C GLY A 163 -3.66 -5.51 -7.92
N LEU A 164 -2.64 -5.64 -8.75
CA LEU A 164 -2.49 -4.79 -9.95
C LEU A 164 -1.93 -5.60 -11.11
N PRO A 165 -2.73 -6.54 -11.70
CA PRO A 165 -2.35 -7.20 -12.94
C PRO A 165 -2.02 -6.17 -14.04
N TYR A 166 -1.10 -6.54 -14.93
CA TYR A 166 -0.73 -5.64 -16.03
C TYR A 166 -1.91 -5.46 -17.01
N SER A 167 -2.42 -4.25 -17.10
CA SER A 167 -3.44 -3.86 -18.07
C SER A 167 -3.31 -2.36 -18.39
N PHE A 168 -3.93 -1.95 -19.51
CA PHE A 168 -3.93 -0.54 -19.89
C PHE A 168 -4.67 0.34 -18.86
N VAL A 169 -5.79 -0.14 -18.32
CA VAL A 169 -6.56 0.59 -17.30
C VAL A 169 -5.77 0.69 -16.00
N ASN A 170 -5.18 -0.41 -15.54
CA ASN A 170 -4.42 -0.43 -14.31
C ASN A 170 -3.18 0.49 -14.33
N ASN A 171 -2.59 0.71 -15.49
CA ASN A 171 -1.47 1.65 -15.61
C ASN A 171 -1.88 3.11 -15.36
N ARG A 172 -3.16 3.42 -15.38
CA ARG A 172 -3.68 4.76 -15.11
C ARG A 172 -3.88 5.06 -13.63
N VAL A 173 -3.87 4.02 -12.79
CA VAL A 173 -3.96 4.15 -11.32
C VAL A 173 -2.60 4.52 -10.71
N LEU A 174 -1.51 4.23 -11.40
CA LEU A 174 -0.14 4.54 -11.00
C LEU A 174 0.32 5.90 -11.50
#